data_068f431c761334307a71b2726b23b2ad
#
_entry.id   068f431c761334307a71b2726b23b2ad
#
_cell.length_a   1.000
_cell.length_b   1.000
_cell.length_c   1.000
_cell.angle_alpha   90.00
_cell.angle_beta   90.00
_cell.angle_gamma   90.00
#
_symmetry.space_group_name_H-M   'P 1'
#
loop_
_entity.id
_entity.type
_entity.pdbx_description
1 polymer ?
#
loop_
_entity_poly.entity_id
_entity_poly.type
_entity_poly.pdbx_seq_one_letter_code
_entity_poly.pdbx_strand_id
1 'polypeptide(L)'
;MTITDSGVETAPPPSPVPTPEPASGKSTKRGAGNAFQALMLRLHFYAGVFVAPFILIAAVTGALYAISPTLENFTSSGVLHTDSTGPAKPLKEQIAAAQAVEPTLALVAVAPGQNAGDTTRVIFSDPSLGESERRAVFVDPVTAQTVGDDVVYGSSGALPLRTWIDKLHKDLHLGKVGRFYSEIAASWMWLVALAGLVLWYRRVRARREKRSAGWLVRPDRSRPRARTLNWHAVVGVWILPVILLLSATGMTWSKYAGENVTELRKAMSWQTPAVNAKLPGTTGPAMTAGGEHAGHGGAPAATPPAGKAALADTVYGVARANGLTGPLEISIPAKDGMAFVAQELRRPGQYTRDAIAVDGATGNVTAKLPYAEWPLMAKLTNWGIQFHMGLLFGLVNQLLLLAAMVGLGTVVVRGYLMWWRRRPTKESKLAVGKAPRRAFAQAPLVVLLPLAAGAALVGWFAPMIGLPLLAFLVIDVLVGVGARVRAKTA
;
A
#
# COMPACT_ATOMS: atom_id res chain seq x y z
N MET A 1 98.83 -47.02 26.14
CA MET A 1 97.89 -47.11 24.99
C MET A 1 96.53 -47.44 25.58
N THR A 2 95.80 -46.44 25.97
CA THR A 2 94.55 -46.53 26.74
C THR A 2 93.42 -46.05 25.83
N ILE A 3 92.50 -46.95 25.52
CA ILE A 3 91.32 -46.67 24.70
C ILE A 3 90.19 -46.19 25.69
N THR A 4 89.73 -45.02 25.55
CA THR A 4 88.57 -44.46 26.30
C THR A 4 87.28 -44.78 25.60
N ASP A 5 86.38 -45.46 26.34
CA ASP A 5 85.03 -45.84 25.97
C ASP A 5 84.12 -44.64 26.02
N SER A 6 83.43 -44.28 24.93
CA SER A 6 82.49 -43.18 24.83
C SER A 6 81.07 -43.71 24.99
N GLY A 7 80.44 -43.46 26.14
CA GLY A 7 79.06 -43.80 26.43
C GLY A 7 78.05 -43.06 25.55
N VAL A 8 77.20 -43.82 24.90
CA VAL A 8 76.02 -43.30 24.12
C VAL A 8 74.91 -43.03 25.09
N GLU A 9 74.60 -41.75 25.26
CA GLU A 9 73.45 -41.28 26.05
C GLU A 9 72.17 -41.33 25.21
N THR A 10 71.27 -42.25 25.57
CA THR A 10 69.95 -42.42 24.89
C THR A 10 69.02 -41.34 25.35
N ALA A 11 68.51 -40.50 24.38
CA ALA A 11 67.51 -39.48 24.60
C ALA A 11 66.14 -40.06 25.09
N PRO A 12 65.42 -39.39 25.99
CA PRO A 12 64.12 -39.83 26.50
C PRO A 12 63.04 -39.79 25.38
N PRO A 13 62.00 -40.64 25.46
CA PRO A 13 60.96 -40.74 24.45
C PRO A 13 60.13 -39.48 24.45
N PRO A 14 59.63 -39.03 23.28
CA PRO A 14 58.83 -37.82 23.17
C PRO A 14 57.47 -37.91 23.92
N SER A 15 57.11 -36.87 24.65
CA SER A 15 55.84 -36.76 25.39
C SER A 15 54.65 -36.94 24.44
N PRO A 16 53.53 -37.56 24.86
CA PRO A 16 52.34 -37.74 24.05
C PRO A 16 51.74 -36.39 23.69
N VAL A 17 51.49 -36.19 22.39
CA VAL A 17 50.79 -35.00 21.86
C VAL A 17 49.37 -34.98 22.42
N PRO A 18 48.89 -33.89 23.03
CA PRO A 18 47.54 -33.81 23.55
C PRO A 18 46.54 -33.90 22.41
N THR A 19 45.65 -34.88 22.49
CA THR A 19 44.50 -35.03 21.61
C THR A 19 43.62 -33.78 21.71
N PRO A 20 43.28 -33.12 20.59
CA PRO A 20 42.40 -31.95 20.68
C PRO A 20 41.01 -32.38 21.17
N GLU A 21 40.54 -31.80 22.29
CA GLU A 21 39.15 -31.90 22.75
C GLU A 21 38.18 -31.49 21.66
N PRO A 22 37.06 -32.20 21.45
CA PRO A 22 36.04 -31.78 20.50
C PRO A 22 35.41 -30.46 20.92
N ALA A 23 35.61 -29.42 20.11
CA ALA A 23 35.04 -28.11 20.32
C ALA A 23 33.51 -28.16 20.34
N SER A 24 32.92 -28.33 21.54
CA SER A 24 31.50 -28.41 21.79
C SER A 24 30.87 -27.02 21.70
N GLY A 25 29.76 -26.90 21.00
CA GLY A 25 28.73 -25.85 21.21
C GLY A 25 28.82 -24.58 20.42
N LYS A 26 29.93 -24.16 19.80
CA LYS A 26 29.99 -22.91 19.00
C LYS A 26 29.73 -23.10 17.49
N SER A 27 29.78 -24.34 16.99
CA SER A 27 29.67 -24.67 15.55
C SER A 27 28.24 -24.53 15.00
N THR A 28 27.21 -24.91 15.76
CA THR A 28 25.81 -24.92 15.30
C THR A 28 25.21 -23.54 15.15
N LYS A 29 25.51 -22.61 16.06
CA LYS A 29 24.99 -21.20 15.98
C LYS A 29 25.62 -20.39 14.82
N ARG A 30 26.88 -20.64 14.50
CA ARG A 30 27.54 -20.05 13.31
C ARG A 30 26.98 -20.59 12.00
N GLY A 31 26.67 -21.89 11.94
CA GLY A 31 26.05 -22.52 10.77
C GLY A 31 24.66 -21.95 10.44
N ALA A 32 23.78 -21.85 11.44
CA ALA A 32 22.42 -21.31 11.28
C ALA A 32 22.42 -19.82 10.85
N GLY A 33 23.30 -19.00 11.45
CA GLY A 33 23.42 -17.59 11.08
C GLY A 33 23.88 -17.36 9.64
N ASN A 34 24.77 -18.21 9.14
CA ASN A 34 25.25 -18.15 7.75
C ASN A 34 24.19 -18.66 6.76
N ALA A 35 23.43 -19.68 7.10
CA ALA A 35 22.32 -20.19 6.30
C ALA A 35 21.21 -19.12 6.15
N PHE A 36 20.82 -18.47 7.23
CA PHE A 36 19.83 -17.38 7.20
C PHE A 36 20.30 -16.19 6.36
N GLN A 37 21.58 -15.80 6.48
CA GLN A 37 22.12 -14.72 5.63
C GLN A 37 22.12 -15.10 4.14
N ALA A 38 22.47 -16.34 3.82
CA ALA A 38 22.46 -16.83 2.45
C ALA A 38 21.02 -16.84 1.88
N LEU A 39 20.01 -17.18 2.71
CA LEU A 39 18.62 -17.11 2.34
C LEU A 39 18.19 -15.66 2.05
N MET A 40 18.44 -14.73 2.97
CA MET A 40 18.09 -13.32 2.78
C MET A 40 18.77 -12.74 1.53
N LEU A 41 20.02 -13.12 1.26
CA LEU A 41 20.72 -12.67 0.07
C LEU A 41 20.07 -13.24 -1.21
N ARG A 42 19.69 -14.52 -1.21
CA ARG A 42 19.01 -15.14 -2.36
C ARG A 42 17.64 -14.52 -2.59
N LEU A 43 16.84 -14.37 -1.53
CA LEU A 43 15.52 -13.76 -1.59
C LEU A 43 15.60 -12.33 -2.13
N HIS A 44 16.43 -11.49 -1.51
CA HIS A 44 16.60 -10.10 -1.94
C HIS A 44 17.13 -9.99 -3.37
N PHE A 45 18.06 -10.86 -3.76
CA PHE A 45 18.65 -10.83 -5.10
C PHE A 45 17.65 -11.30 -6.17
N TYR A 46 17.05 -12.50 -6.01
CA TYR A 46 16.15 -13.03 -7.03
C TYR A 46 14.84 -12.25 -7.11
N ALA A 47 14.21 -11.96 -5.99
CA ALA A 47 13.05 -11.09 -5.97
C ALA A 47 13.39 -9.69 -6.51
N GLY A 48 14.55 -9.13 -6.13
CA GLY A 48 15.05 -7.86 -6.67
C GLY A 48 15.32 -7.87 -8.17
N VAL A 49 15.58 -9.02 -8.80
CA VAL A 49 15.73 -9.11 -10.27
C VAL A 49 14.38 -9.30 -10.95
N PHE A 50 13.53 -10.20 -10.45
CA PHE A 50 12.29 -10.61 -11.12
C PHE A 50 11.09 -9.73 -10.77
N VAL A 51 11.02 -9.19 -9.54
CA VAL A 51 9.89 -8.37 -9.07
C VAL A 51 10.15 -6.87 -9.23
N ALA A 52 11.42 -6.45 -9.25
CA ALA A 52 11.75 -5.03 -9.34
C ALA A 52 11.20 -4.30 -10.58
N PRO A 53 10.97 -4.90 -11.77
CA PRO A 53 10.29 -4.21 -12.86
C PRO A 53 8.87 -3.79 -12.47
N PHE A 54 8.11 -4.66 -11.80
CA PHE A 54 6.77 -4.36 -11.31
C PHE A 54 6.80 -3.26 -10.23
N ILE A 55 7.76 -3.35 -9.30
CA ILE A 55 7.98 -2.31 -8.28
C ILE A 55 8.37 -0.96 -8.92
N LEU A 56 9.19 -0.97 -9.97
CA LEU A 56 9.59 0.25 -10.66
C LEU A 56 8.41 0.91 -11.37
N ILE A 57 7.58 0.13 -12.06
CA ILE A 57 6.34 0.62 -12.68
C ILE A 57 5.43 1.21 -11.61
N ALA A 58 5.20 0.49 -10.50
CA ALA A 58 4.40 0.98 -9.39
C ALA A 58 4.98 2.25 -8.75
N ALA A 59 6.31 2.39 -8.66
CA ALA A 59 6.97 3.59 -8.16
C ALA A 59 6.77 4.79 -9.10
N VAL A 60 6.91 4.61 -10.41
CA VAL A 60 6.72 5.68 -11.39
C VAL A 60 5.26 6.13 -11.42
N THR A 61 4.32 5.20 -11.53
CA THR A 61 2.89 5.52 -11.55
C THR A 61 2.41 6.04 -10.19
N GLY A 62 2.97 5.55 -9.09
CA GLY A 62 2.72 6.05 -7.73
C GLY A 62 3.27 7.46 -7.50
N ALA A 63 4.40 7.82 -8.11
CA ALA A 63 4.92 9.19 -8.11
C ALA A 63 3.96 10.17 -8.80
N LEU A 64 3.38 9.77 -9.94
CA LEU A 64 2.34 10.54 -10.62
C LEU A 64 1.08 10.67 -9.76
N TYR A 65 0.65 9.56 -9.14
CA TYR A 65 -0.52 9.57 -8.27
C TYR A 65 -0.31 10.44 -7.03
N ALA A 66 0.89 10.44 -6.44
CA ALA A 66 1.18 11.22 -5.24
C ALA A 66 0.92 12.73 -5.42
N ILE A 67 1.19 13.28 -6.60
CA ILE A 67 0.97 14.71 -6.91
C ILE A 67 -0.40 14.99 -7.54
N SER A 68 -1.14 13.94 -7.88
CA SER A 68 -2.41 14.06 -8.62
C SER A 68 -3.48 14.90 -7.91
N PRO A 69 -3.61 14.95 -6.57
CA PRO A 69 -4.58 15.83 -5.92
C PRO A 69 -4.30 17.32 -6.16
N THR A 70 -3.03 17.73 -6.14
CA THR A 70 -2.65 19.12 -6.46
C THR A 70 -2.81 19.41 -7.95
N LEU A 71 -2.46 18.45 -8.81
CA LEU A 71 -2.62 18.58 -10.24
C LEU A 71 -4.09 18.67 -10.65
N GLU A 72 -4.96 17.89 -10.02
CA GLU A 72 -6.43 17.95 -10.21
C GLU A 72 -6.98 19.33 -9.90
N ASN A 73 -6.61 19.93 -8.76
CA ASN A 73 -7.05 21.27 -8.39
C ASN A 73 -6.63 22.33 -9.42
N PHE A 74 -5.48 22.16 -10.06
CA PHE A 74 -5.02 23.07 -11.10
C PHE A 74 -5.73 22.84 -12.44
N THR A 75 -5.81 21.59 -12.89
CA THR A 75 -6.37 21.26 -14.22
C THR A 75 -7.89 21.35 -14.28
N SER A 76 -8.57 21.17 -13.16
CA SER A 76 -10.03 21.19 -13.05
C SER A 76 -10.55 22.41 -12.28
N SER A 77 -9.72 23.46 -12.15
CA SER A 77 -10.11 24.68 -11.42
C SER A 77 -11.41 25.29 -11.93
N GLY A 78 -11.65 25.25 -13.26
CA GLY A 78 -12.85 25.81 -13.86
C GLY A 78 -14.17 25.16 -13.48
N VAL A 79 -14.14 23.88 -13.01
CA VAL A 79 -15.36 23.23 -12.48
C VAL A 79 -15.36 23.16 -10.95
N LEU A 80 -14.19 23.27 -10.32
CA LEU A 80 -14.05 23.19 -8.87
C LEU A 80 -14.32 24.53 -8.18
N HIS A 81 -14.09 25.64 -8.89
CA HIS A 81 -14.15 26.98 -8.31
C HIS A 81 -14.97 27.94 -9.17
N THR A 82 -15.51 28.95 -8.53
CA THR A 82 -16.25 30.06 -9.14
C THR A 82 -15.77 31.37 -8.55
N ASP A 83 -15.87 32.45 -9.33
CA ASP A 83 -15.53 33.81 -8.88
C ASP A 83 -16.73 34.53 -8.23
N SER A 84 -17.87 33.88 -8.11
CA SER A 84 -19.09 34.47 -7.53
C SER A 84 -18.90 34.77 -6.05
N THR A 85 -19.34 35.93 -5.64
CA THR A 85 -19.28 36.42 -4.26
C THR A 85 -20.68 36.66 -3.71
N GLY A 86 -20.93 36.29 -2.47
CA GLY A 86 -22.20 36.47 -1.79
C GLY A 86 -22.63 35.23 -0.99
N PRO A 87 -23.79 35.26 -0.37
CA PRO A 87 -24.33 34.14 0.38
C PRO A 87 -24.76 33.02 -0.58
N ALA A 88 -24.47 31.78 -0.17
CA ALA A 88 -24.90 30.61 -0.93
C ALA A 88 -26.44 30.51 -0.92
N LYS A 89 -27.02 30.17 -2.07
CA LYS A 89 -28.43 29.81 -2.19
C LYS A 89 -28.70 28.47 -1.50
N PRO A 90 -29.96 28.19 -1.13
CA PRO A 90 -30.32 26.89 -0.55
C PRO A 90 -29.91 25.72 -1.42
N LEU A 91 -29.49 24.60 -0.80
CA LEU A 91 -29.08 23.38 -1.52
C LEU A 91 -30.20 22.85 -2.42
N LYS A 92 -31.47 23.01 -2.03
CA LYS A 92 -32.62 22.63 -2.87
C LYS A 92 -32.61 23.28 -4.25
N GLU A 93 -32.20 24.56 -4.34
CA GLU A 93 -32.11 25.29 -5.61
C GLU A 93 -30.94 24.83 -6.45
N GLN A 94 -29.81 24.60 -5.81
CA GLN A 94 -28.59 24.05 -6.44
C GLN A 94 -28.83 22.61 -6.98
N ILE A 95 -29.52 21.78 -6.20
CA ILE A 95 -29.90 20.42 -6.61
C ILE A 95 -30.88 20.47 -7.79
N ALA A 96 -31.88 21.38 -7.74
CA ALA A 96 -32.84 21.53 -8.82
C ALA A 96 -32.18 21.97 -10.14
N ALA A 97 -31.19 22.86 -10.09
CA ALA A 97 -30.41 23.26 -11.25
C ALA A 97 -29.62 22.06 -11.84
N ALA A 98 -28.99 21.25 -10.98
CA ALA A 98 -28.30 20.07 -11.43
C ALA A 98 -29.21 18.97 -12.01
N GLN A 99 -30.39 18.78 -11.42
CA GLN A 99 -31.40 17.85 -11.93
C GLN A 99 -31.99 18.30 -13.29
N ALA A 100 -31.98 19.58 -13.60
CA ALA A 100 -32.37 20.09 -14.92
C ALA A 100 -31.36 19.70 -16.01
N VAL A 101 -30.07 19.53 -15.66
CA VAL A 101 -29.02 19.05 -16.56
C VAL A 101 -29.10 17.52 -16.72
N GLU A 102 -29.32 16.79 -15.61
CA GLU A 102 -29.39 15.33 -15.61
C GLU A 102 -30.78 14.83 -15.13
N PRO A 103 -31.83 15.03 -15.95
CA PRO A 103 -33.20 14.76 -15.52
C PRO A 103 -33.55 13.26 -15.41
N THR A 104 -32.75 12.40 -16.05
CA THR A 104 -32.99 10.95 -16.10
C THR A 104 -32.18 10.15 -15.08
N LEU A 105 -31.14 10.75 -14.50
CA LEU A 105 -30.27 10.07 -13.57
C LEU A 105 -30.79 10.16 -12.14
N ALA A 106 -30.57 9.09 -11.38
CA ALA A 106 -30.96 9.04 -9.98
C ALA A 106 -30.01 9.90 -9.12
N LEU A 107 -30.52 10.93 -8.46
CA LEU A 107 -29.79 11.71 -7.47
C LEU A 107 -29.42 10.85 -6.27
N VAL A 108 -28.13 10.83 -5.88
CA VAL A 108 -27.65 9.98 -4.77
C VAL A 108 -26.98 10.76 -3.64
N ALA A 109 -26.37 11.92 -3.93
CA ALA A 109 -25.72 12.71 -2.89
C ALA A 109 -25.56 14.17 -3.31
N VAL A 110 -25.29 15.03 -2.33
CA VAL A 110 -24.83 16.40 -2.54
C VAL A 110 -23.63 16.68 -1.62
N ALA A 111 -22.59 17.30 -2.15
CA ALA A 111 -21.41 17.74 -1.41
C ALA A 111 -21.25 19.25 -1.58
N PRO A 112 -21.72 20.05 -0.61
CA PRO A 112 -21.60 21.51 -0.64
C PRO A 112 -20.14 21.96 -0.64
N GLY A 113 -19.85 23.08 -1.29
CA GLY A 113 -18.54 23.74 -1.22
C GLY A 113 -18.15 24.04 0.23
N GLN A 114 -16.86 23.89 0.53
CA GLN A 114 -16.33 24.11 1.88
C GLN A 114 -15.95 25.57 2.11
N ASN A 115 -15.33 26.18 1.13
CA ASN A 115 -14.83 27.54 1.19
C ASN A 115 -15.59 28.43 0.23
N ALA A 116 -15.50 29.75 0.43
CA ALA A 116 -15.98 30.69 -0.56
C ALA A 116 -15.31 30.45 -1.91
N GLY A 117 -16.07 30.43 -2.98
CA GLY A 117 -15.61 30.13 -4.32
C GLY A 117 -15.54 28.61 -4.66
N ASP A 118 -15.77 27.70 -3.72
CA ASP A 118 -15.90 26.27 -4.05
C ASP A 118 -17.30 25.97 -4.63
N THR A 119 -17.36 25.19 -5.69
CA THR A 119 -18.64 24.73 -6.26
C THR A 119 -19.26 23.62 -5.41
N THR A 120 -20.58 23.52 -5.42
CA THR A 120 -21.33 22.38 -4.88
C THR A 120 -21.36 21.26 -5.89
N ARG A 121 -21.06 20.02 -5.47
CA ARG A 121 -21.18 18.83 -6.31
C ARG A 121 -22.52 18.15 -6.05
N VAL A 122 -23.36 18.03 -7.04
CA VAL A 122 -24.59 17.24 -7.02
C VAL A 122 -24.32 15.94 -7.75
N ILE A 123 -24.49 14.81 -7.07
CA ILE A 123 -23.97 13.51 -7.51
C ILE A 123 -25.12 12.58 -7.87
N PHE A 124 -25.02 11.99 -9.06
CA PHE A 124 -26.01 11.09 -9.64
C PHE A 124 -25.41 9.70 -9.85
N SER A 125 -26.27 8.68 -9.75
CA SER A 125 -25.94 7.33 -10.20
C SER A 125 -26.16 7.26 -11.70
N ASP A 126 -25.12 6.92 -12.43
CA ASP A 126 -25.15 6.74 -13.88
C ASP A 126 -24.82 5.26 -14.21
N PRO A 127 -25.81 4.46 -14.63
CA PRO A 127 -25.62 3.04 -14.94
C PRO A 127 -24.68 2.78 -16.14
N SER A 128 -24.38 3.79 -16.95
CA SER A 128 -23.46 3.68 -18.09
C SER A 128 -22.00 3.72 -17.69
N LEU A 129 -21.70 4.16 -16.45
CA LEU A 129 -20.35 4.30 -15.92
C LEU A 129 -19.83 3.00 -15.29
N GLY A 130 -18.53 2.98 -15.08
CA GLY A 130 -17.84 1.85 -14.45
C GLY A 130 -18.06 1.75 -12.93
N GLU A 131 -17.57 0.67 -12.34
CA GLU A 131 -17.59 0.46 -10.89
C GLU A 131 -16.94 1.62 -10.14
N SER A 132 -17.62 2.12 -9.10
CA SER A 132 -17.21 3.26 -8.27
C SER A 132 -17.16 4.61 -9.00
N GLU A 133 -17.67 4.71 -10.22
CA GLU A 133 -17.82 5.96 -10.96
C GLU A 133 -19.25 6.51 -10.77
N ARG A 134 -19.37 7.82 -10.67
CA ARG A 134 -20.64 8.55 -10.52
C ARG A 134 -20.58 9.81 -11.38
N ARG A 135 -21.74 10.30 -11.84
CA ARG A 135 -21.86 11.59 -12.51
C ARG A 135 -21.98 12.69 -11.46
N ALA A 136 -21.20 13.75 -11.57
CA ALA A 136 -21.30 14.93 -10.73
C ALA A 136 -21.56 16.16 -11.58
N VAL A 137 -22.61 16.93 -11.23
CA VAL A 137 -22.86 18.26 -11.77
C VAL A 137 -22.36 19.28 -10.75
N PHE A 138 -21.53 20.20 -11.21
CA PHE A 138 -20.95 21.26 -10.40
C PHE A 138 -21.81 22.51 -10.51
N VAL A 139 -22.22 23.06 -9.37
CA VAL A 139 -23.13 24.21 -9.29
C VAL A 139 -22.44 25.30 -8.51
N ASP A 140 -22.51 26.52 -9.04
CA ASP A 140 -22.13 27.74 -8.33
C ASP A 140 -23.09 27.96 -7.16
N PRO A 141 -22.63 27.96 -5.91
CA PRO A 141 -23.52 28.04 -4.76
C PRO A 141 -24.24 29.43 -4.63
N VAL A 142 -23.66 30.50 -5.18
CA VAL A 142 -24.22 31.85 -5.09
C VAL A 142 -25.29 32.07 -6.14
N THR A 143 -25.05 31.67 -7.38
CA THR A 143 -25.97 31.87 -8.48
C THR A 143 -26.97 30.74 -8.69
N ALA A 144 -26.64 29.53 -8.21
CA ALA A 144 -27.27 28.26 -8.51
C ALA A 144 -27.22 27.90 -10.01
N GLN A 145 -26.25 28.45 -10.74
CA GLN A 145 -26.01 28.05 -12.13
C GLN A 145 -25.05 26.86 -12.20
N THR A 146 -25.27 25.99 -13.16
CA THR A 146 -24.36 24.88 -13.42
C THR A 146 -23.09 25.38 -14.08
N VAL A 147 -21.93 24.98 -13.53
CA VAL A 147 -20.59 25.34 -14.02
C VAL A 147 -20.10 24.30 -15.01
N GLY A 148 -20.48 23.04 -14.81
CA GLY A 148 -20.12 21.92 -15.66
C GLY A 148 -20.53 20.60 -15.04
N ASP A 149 -20.29 19.51 -15.74
CA ASP A 149 -20.46 18.15 -15.23
C ASP A 149 -19.22 17.31 -15.52
N ASP A 150 -18.99 16.28 -14.72
CA ASP A 150 -17.88 15.37 -14.93
C ASP A 150 -18.11 14.02 -14.22
N VAL A 151 -17.30 13.02 -14.57
CA VAL A 151 -17.28 11.74 -13.88
C VAL A 151 -16.37 11.84 -12.64
N VAL A 152 -16.92 11.45 -11.48
CA VAL A 152 -16.16 11.38 -10.23
C VAL A 152 -15.98 9.92 -9.79
N TYR A 153 -14.80 9.61 -9.25
CA TYR A 153 -14.41 8.25 -8.90
C TYR A 153 -14.11 8.09 -7.39
N GLY A 154 -14.64 7.00 -6.83
CA GLY A 154 -14.37 6.56 -5.47
C GLY A 154 -14.86 7.51 -4.38
N SER A 155 -14.51 7.23 -3.14
CA SER A 155 -14.93 8.00 -1.95
C SER A 155 -14.26 9.37 -1.80
N SER A 156 -13.20 9.64 -2.56
CA SER A 156 -12.55 10.95 -2.61
C SER A 156 -13.14 11.86 -3.69
N GLY A 157 -14.01 11.32 -4.57
CA GLY A 157 -14.56 12.05 -5.71
C GLY A 157 -13.49 12.58 -6.64
N ALA A 158 -12.54 11.69 -7.03
CA ALA A 158 -11.46 12.03 -7.96
C ALA A 158 -12.03 12.36 -9.34
N LEU A 159 -11.54 13.44 -9.96
CA LEU A 159 -11.91 13.88 -11.31
C LEU A 159 -11.15 13.07 -12.39
N PRO A 160 -11.48 13.20 -13.69
CA PRO A 160 -11.00 12.31 -14.74
C PRO A 160 -9.49 12.12 -14.80
N LEU A 161 -8.70 13.19 -14.72
CA LEU A 161 -7.24 13.09 -14.77
C LEU A 161 -6.70 12.23 -13.61
N ARG A 162 -7.16 12.50 -12.39
CA ARG A 162 -6.74 11.73 -11.22
C ARG A 162 -7.24 10.29 -11.29
N THR A 163 -8.46 10.07 -11.76
CA THR A 163 -9.02 8.74 -12.01
C THR A 163 -8.19 7.98 -13.05
N TRP A 164 -7.76 8.65 -14.13
CA TRP A 164 -6.90 8.05 -15.14
C TRP A 164 -5.55 7.62 -14.54
N ILE A 165 -4.91 8.48 -13.75
CA ILE A 165 -3.66 8.16 -13.04
C ILE A 165 -3.88 7.03 -12.03
N ASP A 166 -5.01 6.99 -11.30
CA ASP A 166 -5.37 5.91 -10.38
C ASP A 166 -5.44 4.56 -11.11
N LYS A 167 -6.17 4.49 -12.22
CA LYS A 167 -6.27 3.28 -13.04
C LYS A 167 -4.89 2.88 -13.60
N LEU A 168 -4.06 3.84 -14.02
CA LEU A 168 -2.69 3.58 -14.46
C LEU A 168 -1.87 2.95 -13.33
N HIS A 169 -1.96 3.48 -12.11
CA HIS A 169 -1.25 2.93 -10.95
C HIS A 169 -1.78 1.57 -10.51
N LYS A 170 -3.08 1.38 -10.55
CA LYS A 170 -3.77 0.20 -10.06
C LYS A 170 -3.68 -0.99 -11.02
N ASP A 171 -3.82 -0.77 -12.33
CA ASP A 171 -3.94 -1.85 -13.30
C ASP A 171 -3.39 -1.54 -14.71
N LEU A 172 -2.67 -0.45 -14.91
CA LEU A 172 -2.10 -0.02 -16.20
C LEU A 172 -3.16 0.10 -17.32
N HIS A 173 -4.41 0.37 -16.99
CA HIS A 173 -5.55 0.32 -17.90
C HIS A 173 -5.76 -1.05 -18.58
N LEU A 174 -5.20 -2.13 -18.05
CA LEU A 174 -5.33 -3.50 -18.54
C LEU A 174 -6.38 -4.32 -17.77
N GLY A 175 -7.16 -3.66 -16.92
CA GLY A 175 -8.24 -4.27 -16.13
C GLY A 175 -7.76 -5.44 -15.27
N LYS A 176 -8.46 -6.59 -15.34
CA LYS A 176 -8.14 -7.76 -14.49
C LYS A 176 -6.72 -8.28 -14.65
N VAL A 177 -6.14 -8.21 -15.85
CA VAL A 177 -4.75 -8.65 -16.10
C VAL A 177 -3.77 -7.69 -15.48
N GLY A 178 -4.01 -6.39 -15.59
CA GLY A 178 -3.16 -5.37 -15.00
C GLY A 178 -3.10 -5.45 -13.47
N ARG A 179 -4.17 -5.88 -12.81
CA ARG A 179 -4.19 -6.08 -11.34
C ARG A 179 -3.10 -7.01 -10.83
N PHE A 180 -2.67 -7.99 -11.60
CA PHE A 180 -1.59 -8.89 -11.19
C PHE A 180 -0.26 -8.17 -10.96
N TYR A 181 0.09 -7.17 -11.79
CA TYR A 181 1.35 -6.45 -11.61
C TYR A 181 1.39 -5.68 -10.29
N SER A 182 0.32 -4.94 -9.98
CA SER A 182 0.25 -4.14 -8.75
C SER A 182 0.21 -5.02 -7.50
N GLU A 183 -0.50 -6.14 -7.56
CA GLU A 183 -0.55 -7.10 -6.45
C GLU A 183 0.79 -7.80 -6.23
N ILE A 184 1.52 -8.18 -7.30
CA ILE A 184 2.89 -8.69 -7.19
C ILE A 184 3.80 -7.62 -6.57
N ALA A 185 3.74 -6.38 -7.06
CA ALA A 185 4.54 -5.30 -6.52
C ALA A 185 4.27 -5.06 -5.03
N ALA A 186 3.00 -4.91 -4.63
CA ALA A 186 2.61 -4.68 -3.24
C ALA A 186 2.97 -5.86 -2.33
N SER A 187 2.71 -7.09 -2.77
CA SER A 187 2.96 -8.30 -1.99
C SER A 187 4.45 -8.58 -1.75
N TRP A 188 5.30 -8.35 -2.74
CA TRP A 188 6.73 -8.64 -2.64
C TRP A 188 7.58 -7.49 -2.08
N MET A 189 7.11 -6.25 -2.18
CA MET A 189 7.89 -5.06 -1.82
C MET A 189 8.37 -5.10 -0.37
N TRP A 190 7.49 -5.40 0.59
CA TRP A 190 7.86 -5.51 2.01
C TRP A 190 8.86 -6.63 2.28
N LEU A 191 8.71 -7.76 1.59
CA LEU A 191 9.58 -8.93 1.76
C LEU A 191 10.99 -8.64 1.25
N VAL A 192 11.10 -8.02 0.07
CA VAL A 192 12.38 -7.58 -0.51
C VAL A 192 13.03 -6.51 0.37
N ALA A 193 12.23 -5.54 0.85
CA ALA A 193 12.71 -4.46 1.71
C ALA A 193 13.24 -4.97 3.05
N LEU A 194 12.52 -5.86 3.73
CA LEU A 194 12.96 -6.47 4.99
C LEU A 194 14.19 -7.37 4.81
N ALA A 195 14.26 -8.15 3.73
CA ALA A 195 15.46 -8.91 3.41
C ALA A 195 16.68 -7.98 3.20
N GLY A 196 16.47 -6.86 2.49
CA GLY A 196 17.48 -5.81 2.33
C GLY A 196 17.93 -5.19 3.66
N LEU A 197 16.99 -4.91 4.57
CA LEU A 197 17.27 -4.41 5.92
C LEU A 197 18.15 -5.36 6.71
N VAL A 198 17.85 -6.67 6.69
CA VAL A 198 18.65 -7.69 7.36
C VAL A 198 20.09 -7.72 6.82
N LEU A 199 20.24 -7.65 5.49
CA LEU A 199 21.55 -7.62 4.84
C LEU A 199 22.33 -6.35 5.21
N TRP A 200 21.68 -5.19 5.23
CA TRP A 200 22.25 -3.92 5.66
C TRP A 200 22.67 -3.96 7.12
N TYR A 201 21.81 -4.40 8.04
CA TYR A 201 22.09 -4.51 9.47
C TYR A 201 23.32 -5.37 9.75
N ARG A 202 23.40 -6.55 9.14
CA ARG A 202 24.55 -7.45 9.28
C ARG A 202 25.86 -6.81 8.77
N ARG A 203 25.77 -6.09 7.64
CA ARG A 203 26.92 -5.38 7.08
C ARG A 203 27.41 -4.26 8.01
N VAL A 204 26.49 -3.48 8.59
CA VAL A 204 26.83 -2.41 9.54
C VAL A 204 27.44 -3.00 10.80
N ARG A 205 26.84 -4.06 11.34
CA ARG A 205 27.37 -4.74 12.55
C ARG A 205 28.79 -5.27 12.35
N ALA A 206 29.08 -5.91 11.21
CA ALA A 206 30.41 -6.39 10.87
C ALA A 206 31.46 -5.26 10.67
N ARG A 207 31.00 -4.02 10.40
CA ARG A 207 31.86 -2.85 10.24
C ARG A 207 32.03 -2.02 11.52
N ARG A 208 31.19 -2.21 12.53
CA ARG A 208 31.30 -1.51 13.84
C ARG A 208 32.65 -1.73 14.51
N GLU A 209 33.30 -2.87 14.26
CA GLU A 209 34.67 -3.13 14.70
C GLU A 209 35.70 -2.18 14.06
N LYS A 210 35.34 -1.42 13.01
CA LYS A 210 36.22 -0.50 12.24
C LYS A 210 35.73 0.96 12.22
N ARG A 211 35.06 1.44 13.27
CA ARG A 211 34.72 2.87 13.49
C ARG A 211 34.15 3.66 12.30
N SER A 212 33.15 3.22 11.59
CA SER A 212 32.46 4.06 10.60
C SER A 212 30.96 4.14 10.89
N ALA A 213 30.43 5.37 10.95
CA ALA A 213 29.00 5.65 11.08
C ALA A 213 28.26 5.10 9.86
N GLY A 214 27.78 3.84 9.96
CA GLY A 214 27.11 3.12 8.87
C GLY A 214 25.72 3.66 8.50
N TRP A 215 25.25 4.70 9.21
CA TRP A 215 23.96 5.37 9.03
C TRP A 215 24.00 6.51 8.02
N LEU A 216 25.20 7.09 7.77
CA LEU A 216 25.35 8.24 6.90
C LEU A 216 25.87 7.81 5.53
N VAL A 217 25.27 8.39 4.49
CA VAL A 217 25.77 8.29 3.13
C VAL A 217 27.08 9.05 3.05
N ARG A 218 28.18 8.38 3.34
CA ARG A 218 29.49 8.86 2.91
C ARG A 218 29.82 8.14 1.61
N PRO A 219 29.74 8.81 0.46
CA PRO A 219 30.16 8.20 -0.79
C PRO A 219 31.65 7.93 -0.69
N ASP A 220 32.01 6.65 -0.60
CA ASP A 220 33.38 6.23 -0.81
C ASP A 220 33.73 6.52 -2.28
N ARG A 221 34.39 7.64 -2.51
CA ARG A 221 34.78 8.12 -3.84
C ARG A 221 35.85 7.25 -4.49
N SER A 222 36.59 6.49 -3.68
CA SER A 222 37.73 5.69 -4.13
C SER A 222 37.36 4.41 -4.87
N ARG A 223 36.11 3.87 -4.67
CA ARG A 223 35.65 2.60 -5.27
C ARG A 223 34.23 2.72 -5.81
N PRO A 224 34.04 2.84 -7.15
CA PRO A 224 32.72 3.06 -7.76
C PRO A 224 31.67 2.01 -7.37
N ARG A 225 32.09 0.76 -7.21
CA ARG A 225 31.23 -0.36 -6.80
C ARG A 225 30.73 -0.21 -5.34
N ALA A 226 31.62 0.16 -4.42
CA ALA A 226 31.28 0.40 -3.02
C ALA A 226 30.31 1.58 -2.89
N ARG A 227 30.48 2.61 -3.70
CA ARG A 227 29.61 3.77 -3.76
C ARG A 227 28.21 3.40 -4.20
N THR A 228 28.03 2.61 -5.30
CA THR A 228 26.70 2.18 -5.79
C THR A 228 25.96 1.37 -4.74
N LEU A 229 26.63 0.39 -4.09
CA LEU A 229 26.03 -0.42 -3.04
C LEU A 229 25.69 0.40 -1.80
N ASN A 230 26.52 1.39 -1.44
CA ASN A 230 26.27 2.24 -0.28
C ASN A 230 25.03 3.13 -0.49
N TRP A 231 24.91 3.76 -1.66
CA TRP A 231 23.72 4.53 -2.00
C TRP A 231 22.44 3.66 -2.04
N HIS A 232 22.50 2.47 -2.69
CA HIS A 232 21.38 1.55 -2.69
C HIS A 232 20.92 1.21 -1.27
N ALA A 233 21.87 0.86 -0.39
CA ALA A 233 21.55 0.44 0.98
C ALA A 233 21.03 1.61 1.84
N VAL A 234 21.64 2.79 1.77
CA VAL A 234 21.28 3.92 2.62
C VAL A 234 19.95 4.53 2.19
N VAL A 235 19.76 4.79 0.90
CA VAL A 235 18.46 5.28 0.40
C VAL A 235 17.37 4.26 0.72
N GLY A 236 17.64 2.95 0.52
CA GLY A 236 16.68 1.89 0.86
C GLY A 236 16.27 1.88 2.32
N VAL A 237 17.19 2.14 3.25
CA VAL A 237 16.86 2.23 4.69
C VAL A 237 16.07 3.49 5.03
N TRP A 238 16.39 4.63 4.42
CA TRP A 238 15.66 5.88 4.67
C TRP A 238 14.20 5.85 4.19
N ILE A 239 13.95 5.23 3.03
CA ILE A 239 12.58 5.12 2.51
C ILE A 239 11.82 3.93 3.10
N LEU A 240 12.47 3.04 3.86
CA LEU A 240 11.91 1.79 4.35
C LEU A 240 10.57 1.95 5.09
N PRO A 241 10.41 2.90 6.06
CA PRO A 241 9.13 3.05 6.76
C PRO A 241 7.97 3.36 5.80
N VAL A 242 8.22 4.25 4.83
CA VAL A 242 7.23 4.62 3.82
C VAL A 242 6.90 3.43 2.93
N ILE A 243 7.91 2.68 2.47
CA ILE A 243 7.72 1.50 1.62
C ILE A 243 6.92 0.40 2.32
N LEU A 244 7.19 0.15 3.60
CA LEU A 244 6.44 -0.84 4.39
C LEU A 244 4.98 -0.40 4.57
N LEU A 245 4.73 0.87 4.85
CA LEU A 245 3.36 1.40 4.96
C LEU A 245 2.63 1.33 3.62
N LEU A 246 3.27 1.72 2.51
CA LEU A 246 2.69 1.64 1.17
C LEU A 246 2.43 0.19 0.73
N SER A 247 3.32 -0.75 1.08
CA SER A 247 3.09 -2.17 0.81
C SER A 247 1.90 -2.70 1.60
N ALA A 248 1.81 -2.42 2.90
CA ALA A 248 0.71 -2.85 3.75
C ALA A 248 -0.63 -2.28 3.27
N THR A 249 -0.70 -0.97 3.00
CA THR A 249 -1.93 -0.33 2.50
C THR A 249 -2.27 -0.75 1.07
N GLY A 250 -1.27 -0.95 0.19
CA GLY A 250 -1.47 -1.47 -1.16
C GLY A 250 -2.05 -2.89 -1.16
N MET A 251 -1.64 -3.75 -0.22
CA MET A 251 -2.21 -5.09 -0.06
C MET A 251 -3.70 -5.06 0.33
N THR A 252 -4.18 -4.05 1.07
CA THR A 252 -5.60 -3.95 1.44
C THR A 252 -6.52 -3.78 0.21
N TRP A 253 -5.99 -3.23 -0.89
CA TRP A 253 -6.73 -3.06 -2.15
C TRP A 253 -6.41 -4.09 -3.22
N SER A 254 -5.51 -5.03 -2.93
CA SER A 254 -5.21 -6.11 -3.85
C SER A 254 -6.38 -7.11 -3.92
N LYS A 255 -6.46 -7.87 -5.00
CA LYS A 255 -7.59 -8.77 -5.21
C LYS A 255 -7.55 -9.96 -4.24
N TYR A 256 -6.45 -10.71 -4.25
CA TYR A 256 -6.38 -11.96 -3.47
C TYR A 256 -5.93 -11.75 -2.03
N ALA A 257 -4.83 -11.01 -1.81
CA ALA A 257 -4.40 -10.69 -0.45
C ALA A 257 -5.37 -9.74 0.25
N GLY A 258 -6.03 -8.82 -0.48
CA GLY A 258 -7.02 -7.89 0.06
C GLY A 258 -8.29 -8.57 0.56
N GLU A 259 -8.75 -9.64 -0.09
CA GLU A 259 -9.85 -10.46 0.41
C GLU A 259 -9.49 -11.07 1.77
N ASN A 260 -8.31 -11.68 1.89
CA ASN A 260 -7.82 -12.24 3.16
C ASN A 260 -7.61 -11.18 4.24
N VAL A 261 -7.12 -9.99 3.89
CA VAL A 261 -7.04 -8.84 4.82
C VAL A 261 -8.42 -8.42 5.28
N THR A 262 -9.42 -8.38 4.40
CA THR A 262 -10.79 -8.02 4.72
C THR A 262 -11.42 -9.02 5.68
N GLU A 263 -11.26 -10.32 5.44
CA GLU A 263 -11.74 -11.36 6.35
C GLU A 263 -11.03 -11.32 7.72
N LEU A 264 -9.72 -11.08 7.74
CA LEU A 264 -8.99 -10.89 8.99
C LEU A 264 -9.52 -9.68 9.77
N ARG A 265 -9.72 -8.54 9.11
CA ARG A 265 -10.28 -7.33 9.73
C ARG A 265 -11.70 -7.56 10.27
N LYS A 266 -12.51 -8.34 9.56
CA LYS A 266 -13.84 -8.74 9.99
C LYS A 266 -13.77 -9.61 11.25
N ALA A 267 -12.94 -10.66 11.23
CA ALA A 267 -12.76 -11.57 12.37
C ALA A 267 -12.25 -10.85 13.63
N MET A 268 -11.42 -9.80 13.47
CA MET A 268 -10.86 -9.01 14.55
C MET A 268 -11.69 -7.78 14.93
N SER A 269 -12.85 -7.56 14.29
CA SER A 269 -13.68 -6.34 14.48
C SER A 269 -12.93 -5.04 14.19
N TRP A 270 -12.03 -5.04 13.21
CA TRP A 270 -11.23 -3.89 12.76
C TRP A 270 -11.80 -3.17 11.54
N GLN A 271 -13.01 -3.51 11.17
CA GLN A 271 -13.68 -2.88 10.03
C GLN A 271 -13.98 -1.40 10.31
N THR A 272 -14.04 -0.62 9.24
CA THR A 272 -14.53 0.76 9.32
C THR A 272 -15.99 0.75 9.71
N PRO A 273 -16.38 1.39 10.82
CA PRO A 273 -17.78 1.46 11.22
C PRO A 273 -18.63 2.18 10.16
N ALA A 274 -19.90 1.83 10.11
CA ALA A 274 -20.89 2.48 9.27
C ALA A 274 -22.06 3.00 10.11
N VAL A 275 -22.60 4.15 9.76
CA VAL A 275 -23.75 4.74 10.45
C VAL A 275 -25.01 3.93 10.13
N ASN A 276 -25.86 3.70 11.14
CA ASN A 276 -27.18 3.13 10.93
C ASN A 276 -28.12 4.21 10.37
N ALA A 277 -28.51 4.04 9.13
CA ALA A 277 -29.40 4.98 8.42
C ALA A 277 -30.89 4.58 8.48
N LYS A 278 -31.26 3.60 9.29
CA LYS A 278 -32.66 3.19 9.45
C LYS A 278 -33.42 4.15 10.35
N LEU A 279 -34.57 4.63 9.89
CA LEU A 279 -35.44 5.48 10.70
C LEU A 279 -36.14 4.68 11.80
N PRO A 280 -36.39 5.26 12.98
CA PRO A 280 -37.18 4.63 14.04
C PRO A 280 -38.56 4.20 13.53
N GLY A 281 -39.04 3.04 13.99
CA GLY A 281 -40.34 2.49 13.59
C GLY A 281 -40.33 1.71 12.26
N THR A 282 -39.26 1.74 11.49
CA THR A 282 -39.16 0.95 10.24
C THR A 282 -38.83 -0.50 10.56
N THR A 283 -39.55 -1.46 9.97
CA THR A 283 -39.29 -2.91 10.12
C THR A 283 -38.16 -3.37 9.18
N GLY A 284 -37.44 -4.45 9.53
CA GLY A 284 -36.37 -5.02 8.70
C GLY A 284 -34.96 -4.89 9.29
N PRO A 285 -33.92 -5.40 8.62
CA PRO A 285 -32.54 -5.36 9.09
C PRO A 285 -32.00 -3.92 9.16
N ALA A 286 -30.93 -3.71 9.94
CA ALA A 286 -30.22 -2.44 9.97
C ALA A 286 -29.72 -2.06 8.58
N MET A 287 -29.95 -0.81 8.17
CA MET A 287 -29.44 -0.25 6.92
C MET A 287 -28.24 0.62 7.27
N THR A 288 -27.07 0.24 6.82
CA THR A 288 -25.83 0.96 7.08
C THR A 288 -25.41 1.78 5.87
N ALA A 289 -24.92 3.00 6.12
CA ALA A 289 -24.37 3.86 5.09
C ALA A 289 -23.00 4.42 5.56
N GLY A 290 -22.15 4.80 4.62
CA GLY A 290 -20.85 5.43 4.93
C GLY A 290 -19.71 4.48 5.27
N GLY A 291 -19.86 3.15 5.16
CA GLY A 291 -18.79 2.17 5.37
C GLY A 291 -17.70 2.19 4.28
N GLU A 292 -16.72 1.28 4.42
CA GLU A 292 -15.54 1.19 3.54
C GLU A 292 -15.91 0.91 2.07
N HIS A 293 -17.04 0.28 1.84
CA HIS A 293 -17.59 -0.08 0.53
C HIS A 293 -18.73 0.84 0.06
N ALA A 294 -18.98 1.94 0.71
CA ALA A 294 -20.07 2.86 0.36
C ALA A 294 -19.93 3.50 -1.05
N GLY A 295 -18.80 3.31 -1.72
CA GLY A 295 -18.57 3.70 -3.11
C GLY A 295 -18.41 2.54 -4.10
N HIS A 296 -18.55 1.28 -3.65
CA HIS A 296 -18.28 0.08 -4.46
C HIS A 296 -19.52 -0.77 -4.77
N GLY A 297 -20.71 -0.28 -4.46
CA GLY A 297 -21.96 -0.99 -4.71
C GLY A 297 -22.40 -0.87 -6.16
N GLY A 298 -22.25 -1.93 -6.94
CA GLY A 298 -22.58 -2.00 -8.37
C GLY A 298 -24.06 -2.18 -8.71
N ALA A 299 -25.00 -1.89 -7.80
CA ALA A 299 -26.43 -1.87 -8.16
C ALA A 299 -26.82 -0.45 -8.55
N PRO A 300 -27.60 -0.26 -9.64
CA PRO A 300 -28.17 1.03 -9.97
C PRO A 300 -28.92 1.60 -8.75
N ALA A 301 -28.59 2.82 -8.34
CA ALA A 301 -29.30 3.46 -7.26
C ALA A 301 -30.74 3.71 -7.71
N ALA A 302 -31.73 3.32 -6.89
CA ALA A 302 -33.12 3.69 -7.13
C ALA A 302 -33.26 5.21 -7.05
N THR A 303 -34.13 5.78 -7.88
CA THR A 303 -34.46 7.22 -7.82
C THR A 303 -35.07 7.53 -6.45
N PRO A 304 -34.56 8.54 -5.72
CA PRO A 304 -35.13 8.92 -4.45
C PRO A 304 -36.61 9.33 -4.60
N PRO A 305 -37.44 9.08 -3.58
CA PRO A 305 -38.82 9.56 -3.57
C PRO A 305 -38.90 11.08 -3.77
N ALA A 306 -39.94 11.55 -4.44
CA ALA A 306 -40.15 12.97 -4.71
C ALA A 306 -40.10 13.80 -3.43
N GLY A 307 -39.51 14.98 -3.50
CA GLY A 307 -39.40 15.92 -2.38
C GLY A 307 -38.20 15.69 -1.43
N LYS A 308 -37.49 14.54 -1.47
CA LYS A 308 -36.36 14.35 -0.58
C LYS A 308 -35.21 15.31 -0.83
N ALA A 309 -34.97 15.70 -2.07
CA ALA A 309 -33.98 16.74 -2.40
C ALA A 309 -34.17 18.06 -1.62
N ALA A 310 -35.42 18.47 -1.39
CA ALA A 310 -35.74 19.68 -0.66
C ALA A 310 -35.36 19.66 0.84
N LEU A 311 -35.12 18.46 1.40
CA LEU A 311 -34.74 18.27 2.80
C LEU A 311 -33.23 18.38 3.02
N ALA A 312 -32.43 18.51 1.97
CA ALA A 312 -30.97 18.56 2.06
C ALA A 312 -30.47 19.76 2.87
N ASP A 313 -31.18 20.91 2.79
CA ASP A 313 -30.86 22.12 3.58
C ASP A 313 -30.99 21.88 5.08
N THR A 314 -32.10 21.24 5.51
CA THR A 314 -32.31 20.84 6.92
C THR A 314 -31.20 19.92 7.39
N VAL A 315 -30.88 18.88 6.62
CA VAL A 315 -29.81 17.92 6.96
C VAL A 315 -28.45 18.60 7.05
N TYR A 316 -28.15 19.53 6.13
CA TYR A 316 -26.90 20.27 6.15
C TYR A 316 -26.80 21.15 7.40
N GLY A 317 -27.86 21.89 7.73
CA GLY A 317 -27.90 22.70 8.94
C GLY A 317 -27.71 21.87 10.22
N VAL A 318 -28.41 20.72 10.33
CA VAL A 318 -28.29 19.82 11.46
C VAL A 318 -26.86 19.24 11.53
N ALA A 319 -26.26 18.88 10.40
CA ALA A 319 -24.88 18.35 10.37
C ALA A 319 -23.88 19.39 10.91
N ARG A 320 -23.99 20.64 10.44
CA ARG A 320 -23.14 21.76 10.91
C ARG A 320 -23.36 22.05 12.40
N ALA A 321 -24.60 22.07 12.87
CA ALA A 321 -24.94 22.26 14.28
C ALA A 321 -24.43 21.11 15.19
N ASN A 322 -24.23 19.92 14.65
CA ASN A 322 -23.66 18.76 15.36
C ASN A 322 -22.15 18.63 15.22
N GLY A 323 -21.45 19.66 14.73
CA GLY A 323 -19.98 19.72 14.75
C GLY A 323 -19.28 19.14 13.52
N LEU A 324 -19.99 18.75 12.45
CA LEU A 324 -19.37 18.37 11.18
C LEU A 324 -18.91 19.64 10.45
N THR A 325 -17.73 20.14 10.77
CA THR A 325 -17.18 21.40 10.22
C THR A 325 -16.37 21.19 8.95
N GLY A 326 -15.89 19.97 8.70
CA GLY A 326 -15.11 19.61 7.51
C GLY A 326 -15.95 19.54 6.23
N PRO A 327 -15.30 19.28 5.08
CA PRO A 327 -16.00 18.98 3.82
C PRO A 327 -16.84 17.73 3.99
N LEU A 328 -18.10 17.79 3.63
CA LEU A 328 -19.03 16.67 3.82
C LEU A 328 -19.81 16.32 2.55
N GLU A 329 -20.28 15.09 2.49
CA GLU A 329 -21.24 14.59 1.52
C GLU A 329 -22.53 14.19 2.25
N ILE A 330 -23.67 14.64 1.75
CA ILE A 330 -24.98 14.26 2.24
C ILE A 330 -25.55 13.22 1.27
N SER A 331 -25.61 11.97 1.70
CA SER A 331 -26.26 10.91 0.93
C SER A 331 -27.77 11.03 1.04
N ILE A 332 -28.45 11.02 -0.10
CA ILE A 332 -29.91 11.14 -0.19
C ILE A 332 -30.49 9.73 -0.24
N PRO A 333 -31.41 9.38 0.69
CA PRO A 333 -31.92 8.01 0.78
C PRO A 333 -32.82 7.66 -0.42
N ALA A 334 -32.50 6.54 -1.07
CA ALA A 334 -33.25 6.01 -2.22
C ALA A 334 -34.57 5.33 -1.82
N LYS A 335 -34.79 5.02 -0.53
CA LYS A 335 -35.97 4.32 -0.02
C LYS A 335 -36.61 5.08 1.13
N ASP A 336 -37.93 4.88 1.29
CA ASP A 336 -38.61 5.35 2.50
C ASP A 336 -38.15 4.54 3.71
N GLY A 337 -38.25 5.13 4.90
CA GLY A 337 -37.75 4.52 6.13
C GLY A 337 -36.23 4.62 6.32
N MET A 338 -35.51 5.34 5.44
CA MET A 338 -34.09 5.63 5.59
C MET A 338 -33.86 7.11 5.89
N ALA A 339 -32.92 7.36 6.80
CA ALA A 339 -32.39 8.69 7.11
C ALA A 339 -31.37 9.14 6.04
N PHE A 340 -31.20 10.44 5.92
CA PHE A 340 -30.03 11.02 5.25
C PHE A 340 -28.78 10.73 6.06
N VAL A 341 -27.64 10.59 5.38
CA VAL A 341 -26.35 10.46 6.05
C VAL A 341 -25.44 11.59 5.62
N ALA A 342 -25.09 12.46 6.57
CA ALA A 342 -24.04 13.44 6.40
C ALA A 342 -22.73 12.88 6.93
N GLN A 343 -21.70 12.79 6.07
CA GLN A 343 -20.40 12.23 6.41
C GLN A 343 -19.27 13.12 5.90
N GLU A 344 -18.23 13.31 6.71
CA GLU A 344 -17.02 14.01 6.29
C GLU A 344 -16.28 13.25 5.18
N LEU A 345 -15.83 13.99 4.17
CA LEU A 345 -15.11 13.50 3.01
C LEU A 345 -13.61 13.37 3.30
N ARG A 346 -12.95 12.46 2.58
CA ARG A 346 -11.49 12.40 2.54
C ARG A 346 -10.95 13.53 1.66
N ARG A 347 -10.42 14.56 2.28
CA ARG A 347 -9.79 15.72 1.63
C ARG A 347 -8.41 15.97 2.23
N PRO A 348 -7.52 16.66 1.52
CA PRO A 348 -6.22 17.03 2.05
C PRO A 348 -6.33 17.74 3.41
N GLY A 349 -5.65 17.20 4.44
CA GLY A 349 -5.67 17.76 5.80
C GLY A 349 -6.88 17.38 6.66
N GLN A 350 -7.81 16.57 6.17
CA GLN A 350 -8.94 16.07 6.97
C GLN A 350 -8.56 14.78 7.70
N TYR A 351 -8.42 14.84 9.02
CA TYR A 351 -7.98 13.72 9.84
C TYR A 351 -9.11 12.87 10.39
N THR A 352 -10.32 13.46 10.50
CA THR A 352 -11.52 12.82 11.01
C THR A 352 -12.42 12.35 9.88
N ARG A 353 -13.44 11.60 10.22
CA ARG A 353 -14.47 11.14 9.32
C ARG A 353 -15.77 10.92 10.09
N ASP A 354 -16.21 11.96 10.76
CA ASP A 354 -17.46 11.95 11.50
C ASP A 354 -18.66 11.77 10.58
N ALA A 355 -19.69 11.08 11.06
CA ALA A 355 -20.91 10.89 10.30
C ALA A 355 -22.12 10.93 11.23
N ILE A 356 -23.24 11.45 10.72
CA ILE A 356 -24.54 11.43 11.39
C ILE A 356 -25.62 10.97 10.43
N ALA A 357 -26.63 10.28 10.96
CA ALA A 357 -27.87 10.02 10.27
C ALA A 357 -28.95 10.99 10.77
N VAL A 358 -29.68 11.61 9.84
CA VAL A 358 -30.67 12.63 10.12
C VAL A 358 -31.97 12.27 9.43
N ASP A 359 -33.08 12.29 10.18
CA ASP A 359 -34.40 12.30 9.59
C ASP A 359 -34.65 13.65 8.92
N GLY A 360 -34.65 13.70 7.60
CA GLY A 360 -34.79 14.95 6.87
C GLY A 360 -36.12 15.67 7.10
N ALA A 361 -37.20 14.94 7.45
CA ALA A 361 -38.54 15.53 7.67
C ALA A 361 -38.63 16.24 9.03
N THR A 362 -38.01 15.66 10.06
CA THR A 362 -38.09 16.19 11.43
C THR A 362 -36.86 16.99 11.85
N GLY A 363 -35.73 16.81 11.16
CA GLY A 363 -34.43 17.35 11.56
C GLY A 363 -33.78 16.58 12.73
N ASN A 364 -34.39 15.50 13.19
CA ASN A 364 -33.86 14.75 14.32
C ASN A 364 -32.65 13.90 13.90
N VAL A 365 -31.58 13.92 14.74
CA VAL A 365 -30.44 13.02 14.57
C VAL A 365 -30.84 11.65 15.08
N THR A 366 -30.84 10.64 14.20
CA THR A 366 -31.21 9.25 14.52
C THR A 366 -30.03 8.39 14.90
N ALA A 367 -28.83 8.70 14.42
CA ALA A 367 -27.59 8.04 14.81
C ALA A 367 -26.38 8.97 14.64
N LYS A 368 -25.37 8.78 15.48
CA LYS A 368 -24.06 9.45 15.38
C LYS A 368 -22.96 8.42 15.31
N LEU A 369 -21.94 8.71 14.55
CA LEU A 369 -20.72 7.91 14.46
C LEU A 369 -19.50 8.84 14.52
N PRO A 370 -19.12 9.28 15.75
CA PRO A 370 -17.93 10.09 15.94
C PRO A 370 -16.67 9.30 15.57
N TYR A 371 -15.76 9.92 14.84
CA TYR A 371 -14.46 9.30 14.52
C TYR A 371 -13.66 8.93 15.78
N ALA A 372 -13.84 9.72 16.85
CA ALA A 372 -13.23 9.45 18.14
C ALA A 372 -13.57 8.05 18.71
N GLU A 373 -14.74 7.52 18.39
CA GLU A 373 -15.23 6.22 18.86
C GLU A 373 -14.84 5.05 17.95
N TRP A 374 -14.19 5.31 16.82
CA TRP A 374 -13.78 4.24 15.94
C TRP A 374 -12.72 3.34 16.60
N PRO A 375 -12.73 2.02 16.34
CA PRO A 375 -11.64 1.12 16.74
C PRO A 375 -10.29 1.64 16.24
N LEU A 376 -9.24 1.50 17.05
CA LEU A 376 -7.90 1.99 16.71
C LEU A 376 -7.43 1.51 15.32
N MET A 377 -7.64 0.22 15.02
CA MET A 377 -7.21 -0.33 13.73
C MET A 377 -8.00 0.24 12.54
N ALA A 378 -9.27 0.60 12.73
CA ALA A 378 -10.06 1.31 11.72
C ALA A 378 -9.51 2.73 11.48
N LYS A 379 -9.13 3.45 12.55
CA LYS A 379 -8.47 4.77 12.44
C LYS A 379 -7.14 4.67 11.70
N LEU A 380 -6.29 3.73 12.10
CA LEU A 380 -4.98 3.51 11.46
C LEU A 380 -5.13 3.12 9.98
N THR A 381 -6.13 2.31 9.65
CA THR A 381 -6.45 1.98 8.25
C THR A 381 -6.87 3.21 7.47
N ASN A 382 -7.78 4.03 8.03
CA ASN A 382 -8.23 5.27 7.37
C ASN A 382 -7.06 6.25 7.14
N TRP A 383 -6.20 6.45 8.14
CA TRP A 383 -5.01 7.31 8.00
C TRP A 383 -3.98 6.71 7.04
N GLY A 384 -3.76 5.39 7.08
CA GLY A 384 -2.88 4.70 6.15
C GLY A 384 -3.32 4.84 4.70
N ILE A 385 -4.63 4.71 4.44
CA ILE A 385 -5.24 4.96 3.13
C ILE A 385 -5.02 6.40 2.69
N GLN A 386 -5.33 7.38 3.54
CA GLN A 386 -5.15 8.80 3.23
C GLN A 386 -3.67 9.15 3.01
N PHE A 387 -2.76 8.56 3.79
CA PHE A 387 -1.32 8.72 3.59
C PHE A 387 -0.90 8.17 2.22
N HIS A 388 -1.33 6.96 1.88
CA HIS A 388 -1.03 6.33 0.58
C HIS A 388 -1.53 7.17 -0.61
N MET A 389 -2.70 7.78 -0.46
CA MET A 389 -3.31 8.65 -1.47
C MET A 389 -2.73 10.07 -1.53
N GLY A 390 -1.77 10.43 -0.68
CA GLY A 390 -1.21 11.78 -0.63
C GLY A 390 -2.12 12.83 0.01
N LEU A 391 -3.14 12.40 0.78
CA LEU A 391 -4.16 13.29 1.34
C LEU A 391 -3.89 13.66 2.81
N LEU A 392 -3.35 12.74 3.63
CA LEU A 392 -3.33 12.89 5.09
C LEU A 392 -2.72 14.22 5.56
N PHE A 393 -1.55 14.59 5.05
CA PHE A 393 -0.86 15.85 5.38
C PHE A 393 -0.81 16.82 4.19
N GLY A 394 -1.73 16.68 3.23
CA GLY A 394 -1.80 17.55 2.05
C GLY A 394 -0.48 17.53 1.24
N LEU A 395 0.00 18.71 0.85
CA LEU A 395 1.19 18.85 -0.01
C LEU A 395 2.45 18.21 0.59
N VAL A 396 2.63 18.28 1.92
CA VAL A 396 3.78 17.65 2.60
C VAL A 396 3.77 16.14 2.39
N ASN A 397 2.59 15.51 2.49
CA ASN A 397 2.44 14.08 2.22
C ASN A 397 2.76 13.73 0.76
N GLN A 398 2.29 14.54 -0.19
CA GLN A 398 2.55 14.34 -1.63
C GLN A 398 4.04 14.41 -1.93
N LEU A 399 4.76 15.40 -1.40
CA LEU A 399 6.20 15.57 -1.57
C LEU A 399 6.99 14.43 -0.91
N LEU A 400 6.57 13.97 0.27
CA LEU A 400 7.19 12.83 0.95
C LEU A 400 7.04 11.54 0.12
N LEU A 401 5.84 11.27 -0.40
CA LEU A 401 5.59 10.12 -1.27
C LEU A 401 6.39 10.22 -2.57
N LEU A 402 6.41 11.38 -3.22
CA LEU A 402 7.19 11.63 -4.42
C LEU A 402 8.68 11.36 -4.18
N ALA A 403 9.25 11.91 -3.09
CA ALA A 403 10.63 11.67 -2.71
C ALA A 403 10.92 10.19 -2.43
N ALA A 404 9.99 9.48 -1.77
CA ALA A 404 10.12 8.04 -1.53
C ALA A 404 10.09 7.23 -2.83
N MET A 405 9.20 7.58 -3.78
CA MET A 405 9.10 6.90 -5.08
C MET A 405 10.33 7.15 -5.95
N VAL A 406 10.85 8.38 -6.01
CA VAL A 406 12.13 8.71 -6.67
C VAL A 406 13.27 7.94 -6.00
N GLY A 407 13.30 7.90 -4.65
CA GLY A 407 14.24 7.10 -3.88
C GLY A 407 14.18 5.62 -4.26
N LEU A 408 12.99 5.03 -4.32
CA LEU A 408 12.76 3.64 -4.70
C LEU A 408 13.24 3.36 -6.13
N GLY A 409 12.92 4.23 -7.08
CA GLY A 409 13.41 4.16 -8.46
C GLY A 409 14.94 4.11 -8.51
N THR A 410 15.62 5.01 -7.75
CA THR A 410 17.11 5.00 -7.68
C THR A 410 17.65 3.71 -7.06
N VAL A 411 16.98 3.14 -6.05
CA VAL A 411 17.35 1.87 -5.41
C VAL A 411 17.24 0.73 -6.43
N VAL A 412 16.13 0.64 -7.17
CA VAL A 412 15.93 -0.39 -8.20
C VAL A 412 16.99 -0.28 -9.31
N VAL A 413 17.18 0.91 -9.88
CA VAL A 413 18.18 1.15 -10.94
C VAL A 413 19.59 0.77 -10.47
N ARG A 414 19.98 1.15 -9.25
CA ARG A 414 21.29 0.76 -8.69
C ARG A 414 21.39 -0.74 -8.43
N GLY A 415 20.31 -1.40 -8.06
CA GLY A 415 20.22 -2.85 -7.95
C GLY A 415 20.55 -3.52 -9.29
N TYR A 416 19.91 -3.09 -10.38
CA TYR A 416 20.18 -3.59 -11.72
C TYR A 416 21.60 -3.28 -12.21
N LEU A 417 22.12 -2.07 -11.95
CA LEU A 417 23.51 -1.75 -12.29
C LEU A 417 24.51 -2.66 -11.56
N MET A 418 24.25 -2.99 -10.30
CA MET A 418 25.10 -3.92 -9.55
C MET A 418 25.01 -5.36 -10.11
N TRP A 419 23.81 -5.80 -10.46
CA TRP A 419 23.59 -7.10 -11.10
C TRP A 419 24.28 -7.16 -12.47
N TRP A 420 24.04 -6.18 -13.35
CA TRP A 420 24.62 -6.11 -14.68
C TRP A 420 26.15 -6.19 -14.68
N ARG A 421 26.79 -5.45 -13.76
CA ARG A 421 28.27 -5.46 -13.62
C ARG A 421 28.83 -6.75 -13.04
N ARG A 422 27.99 -7.64 -12.49
CA ARG A 422 28.40 -8.92 -11.87
C ARG A 422 28.04 -10.15 -12.69
N ARG A 423 27.26 -10.00 -13.75
CA ARG A 423 26.84 -11.14 -14.55
C ARG A 423 28.05 -11.82 -15.16
N PRO A 424 28.16 -13.17 -15.09
CA PRO A 424 29.24 -13.91 -15.70
C PRO A 424 29.05 -13.89 -17.24
N THR A 425 29.84 -13.09 -17.94
CA THR A 425 29.75 -12.94 -19.39
C THR A 425 30.46 -14.06 -20.17
N LYS A 426 31.28 -14.89 -19.48
CA LYS A 426 32.11 -15.91 -20.11
C LYS A 426 31.41 -17.25 -20.34
N GLU A 427 30.29 -17.55 -19.64
CA GLU A 427 29.68 -18.91 -19.68
C GLU A 427 28.25 -18.93 -20.28
N SER A 428 27.52 -17.85 -20.31
CA SER A 428 26.23 -17.77 -21.03
C SER A 428 25.73 -16.34 -21.16
N LYS A 429 25.02 -16.02 -22.28
CA LYS A 429 24.46 -14.70 -22.57
C LYS A 429 23.35 -14.25 -21.57
N LEU A 430 22.78 -15.19 -20.82
CA LEU A 430 21.66 -14.97 -19.87
C LEU A 430 22.00 -15.38 -18.42
N ALA A 431 23.28 -15.51 -18.07
CA ALA A 431 23.66 -16.02 -16.75
C ALA A 431 23.28 -15.08 -15.61
N VAL A 432 22.18 -15.36 -14.96
CA VAL A 432 21.89 -14.96 -13.59
C VAL A 432 22.92 -15.67 -12.71
N GLY A 433 23.79 -14.91 -12.00
CA GLY A 433 24.90 -15.47 -11.23
C GLY A 433 24.47 -16.61 -10.30
N LYS A 434 25.29 -17.67 -10.22
CA LYS A 434 25.03 -18.84 -9.36
C LYS A 434 24.93 -18.41 -7.89
N ALA A 435 23.75 -18.54 -7.29
CA ALA A 435 23.56 -18.35 -5.86
C ALA A 435 24.20 -19.51 -5.08
N PRO A 436 24.68 -19.30 -3.84
CA PRO A 436 25.25 -20.34 -3.02
C PRO A 436 24.19 -21.41 -2.70
N ARG A 437 24.23 -22.55 -3.41
CA ARG A 437 23.25 -23.65 -3.30
C ARG A 437 23.42 -24.53 -2.06
N ARG A 438 24.60 -24.55 -1.44
CA ARG A 438 24.94 -25.49 -0.34
C ARG A 438 24.42 -25.03 1.03
N ALA A 439 23.98 -23.78 1.21
CA ALA A 439 23.63 -23.27 2.53
C ALA A 439 22.35 -23.90 3.12
N PHE A 440 21.41 -24.36 2.29
CA PHE A 440 20.18 -25.02 2.76
C PHE A 440 20.39 -26.49 3.16
N ALA A 441 21.25 -27.22 2.45
CA ALA A 441 21.52 -28.63 2.76
C ALA A 441 22.21 -28.80 4.12
N GLN A 442 22.75 -27.72 4.69
CA GLN A 442 23.45 -27.72 5.99
C GLN A 442 22.68 -27.02 7.10
N ALA A 443 21.47 -26.47 6.80
CA ALA A 443 20.67 -25.82 7.81
C ALA A 443 19.95 -26.86 8.69
N PRO A 444 19.98 -26.72 10.02
CA PRO A 444 19.29 -27.65 10.92
C PRO A 444 17.77 -27.58 10.74
N LEU A 445 17.10 -28.73 10.86
CA LEU A 445 15.62 -28.84 10.72
C LEU A 445 14.85 -27.85 11.61
N VAL A 446 15.37 -27.57 12.82
CA VAL A 446 14.82 -26.58 13.76
C VAL A 446 14.71 -25.17 13.14
N VAL A 447 15.53 -24.85 12.13
CA VAL A 447 15.45 -23.56 11.40
C VAL A 447 14.61 -23.70 10.14
N LEU A 448 14.71 -24.85 9.46
CA LEU A 448 14.00 -25.07 8.18
C LEU A 448 12.49 -25.23 8.37
N LEU A 449 12.04 -25.94 9.42
CA LEU A 449 10.62 -26.18 9.66
C LEU A 449 9.83 -24.88 9.94
N PRO A 450 10.24 -24.01 10.91
CA PRO A 450 9.56 -22.74 11.12
C PRO A 450 9.58 -21.82 9.88
N LEU A 451 10.68 -21.83 9.12
CA LEU A 451 10.81 -21.06 7.90
C LEU A 451 9.84 -21.56 6.82
N ALA A 452 9.75 -22.88 6.62
CA ALA A 452 8.81 -23.49 5.68
C ALA A 452 7.37 -23.24 6.07
N ALA A 453 7.04 -23.38 7.36
CA ALA A 453 5.71 -23.07 7.89
C ALA A 453 5.35 -21.58 7.70
N GLY A 454 6.27 -20.66 8.01
CA GLY A 454 6.09 -19.23 7.78
C GLY A 454 5.92 -18.90 6.31
N ALA A 455 6.71 -19.50 5.41
CA ALA A 455 6.58 -19.31 3.97
C ALA A 455 5.24 -19.86 3.44
N ALA A 456 4.78 -21.01 3.95
CA ALA A 456 3.48 -21.58 3.60
C ALA A 456 2.33 -20.69 4.07
N LEU A 457 2.39 -20.18 5.31
CA LEU A 457 1.39 -19.25 5.86
C LEU A 457 1.33 -17.95 5.06
N VAL A 458 2.47 -17.32 4.80
CA VAL A 458 2.56 -16.09 3.98
C VAL A 458 2.07 -16.36 2.56
N GLY A 459 2.44 -17.50 1.96
CA GLY A 459 2.03 -17.88 0.62
C GLY A 459 0.54 -18.17 0.51
N TRP A 460 -0.07 -18.71 1.56
CA TRP A 460 -1.51 -18.90 1.65
C TRP A 460 -2.25 -17.56 1.80
N PHE A 461 -1.76 -16.70 2.70
CA PHE A 461 -2.34 -15.39 2.94
C PHE A 461 -2.19 -14.43 1.74
N ALA A 462 -1.04 -14.46 1.08
CA ALA A 462 -0.73 -13.66 -0.10
C ALA A 462 -0.32 -14.55 -1.28
N PRO A 463 -1.29 -15.05 -2.08
CA PRO A 463 -1.05 -16.01 -3.16
C PRO A 463 -0.03 -15.52 -4.21
N MET A 464 0.05 -14.20 -4.43
CA MET A 464 1.04 -13.60 -5.34
C MET A 464 2.47 -13.64 -4.79
N ILE A 465 2.68 -14.01 -3.53
CA ILE A 465 3.99 -14.43 -2.99
C ILE A 465 4.13 -15.95 -3.13
N GLY A 466 3.11 -16.69 -2.71
CA GLY A 466 3.15 -18.15 -2.62
C GLY A 466 3.40 -18.83 -3.94
N LEU A 467 2.66 -18.49 -4.97
CA LEU A 467 2.78 -19.11 -6.30
C LEU A 467 4.15 -18.89 -6.95
N PRO A 468 4.69 -17.65 -7.05
CA PRO A 468 6.04 -17.46 -7.58
C PRO A 468 7.13 -18.09 -6.74
N LEU A 469 6.98 -18.10 -5.40
CA LEU A 469 7.94 -18.74 -4.51
C LEU A 469 7.95 -20.27 -4.72
N LEU A 470 6.77 -20.89 -4.84
CA LEU A 470 6.63 -22.32 -5.13
C LEU A 470 7.25 -22.66 -6.49
N ALA A 471 6.94 -21.90 -7.53
CA ALA A 471 7.51 -22.09 -8.86
C ALA A 471 9.04 -21.99 -8.82
N PHE A 472 9.56 -20.99 -8.10
CA PHE A 472 11.02 -20.83 -7.92
C PHE A 472 11.64 -22.04 -7.21
N LEU A 473 11.03 -22.55 -6.14
CA LEU A 473 11.52 -23.72 -5.40
C LEU A 473 11.51 -24.98 -6.27
N VAL A 474 10.45 -25.21 -7.04
CA VAL A 474 10.35 -26.35 -7.97
C VAL A 474 11.47 -26.27 -9.01
N ILE A 475 11.68 -25.11 -9.63
CA ILE A 475 12.75 -24.91 -10.62
C ILE A 475 14.13 -25.14 -9.98
N ASP A 476 14.38 -24.61 -8.77
CA ASP A 476 15.67 -24.79 -8.08
C ASP A 476 15.98 -26.28 -7.77
N VAL A 477 14.95 -27.04 -7.38
CA VAL A 477 15.04 -28.48 -7.15
C VAL A 477 15.33 -29.21 -8.45
N LEU A 478 14.56 -28.97 -9.53
CA LEU A 478 14.74 -29.61 -10.84
C LEU A 478 16.15 -29.36 -11.41
N VAL A 479 16.60 -28.09 -11.37
CA VAL A 479 17.99 -27.75 -11.80
C VAL A 479 19.04 -28.41 -10.91
N GLY A 480 18.76 -28.53 -9.60
CA GLY A 480 19.63 -29.23 -8.65
C GLY A 480 19.77 -30.72 -8.94
N VAL A 481 18.66 -31.38 -9.22
CA VAL A 481 18.64 -32.84 -9.60
C VAL A 481 19.34 -33.06 -10.94
N GLY A 482 19.01 -32.24 -11.96
CA GLY A 482 19.65 -32.35 -13.29
C GLY A 482 21.18 -32.16 -13.23
N ALA A 483 21.67 -31.25 -12.38
CA ALA A 483 23.10 -31.05 -12.18
C ALA A 483 23.80 -32.28 -11.50
N ARG A 484 23.08 -32.94 -10.56
CA ARG A 484 23.61 -34.17 -9.91
C ARG A 484 23.64 -35.35 -10.85
N VAL A 485 22.62 -35.51 -11.71
CA VAL A 485 22.58 -36.57 -12.74
C VAL A 485 23.73 -36.39 -13.71
N ARG A 486 23.93 -35.20 -14.27
CA ARG A 486 25.05 -34.89 -15.18
C ARG A 486 26.43 -35.11 -14.55
N ALA A 487 26.60 -34.86 -13.26
CA ALA A 487 27.87 -35.10 -12.54
C ALA A 487 28.14 -36.58 -12.23
N LYS A 488 27.12 -37.46 -12.35
CA LYS A 488 27.28 -38.91 -12.21
C LYS A 488 27.51 -39.60 -13.57
N THR A 489 27.14 -38.93 -14.68
CA THR A 489 27.29 -39.45 -16.05
C THR A 489 28.54 -38.92 -16.77
N ALA A 490 29.23 -37.96 -16.18
CA ALA A 490 30.55 -37.46 -16.59
C ALA A 490 31.64 -38.01 -15.68
#